data_b0fdda2b147c1ef26e23feec05e1f78e
#
_entry.id   b0fdda2b147c1ef26e23feec05e1f78e
#
_cell.length_a   1.000
_cell.length_b   1.000
_cell.length_c   1.000
_cell.angle_alpha   90.00
_cell.angle_beta   90.00
_cell.angle_gamma   90.00
#
_symmetry.space_group_name_H-M   'P 1'
#
loop_
_entity.id
_entity.type
_entity.pdbx_description
1 polymer ?
#
loop_
_entity_poly.entity_id
_entity_poly.type
_entity_poly.pdbx_seq_one_letter_code
_entity_poly.pdbx_strand_id
1 'polypeptide(L)'
;MSSQSPIYPYSYSQAAQLDPRITLARPPIDAALAPIVDAMPLPEELDIAFMRAFDLGVTIDTILEANPHITHAEHLVPKSSSDSVNLSIFSPTVSSGPLPVLFFIHGGGMISGDRLSAIPSLVDLVQEIKCVIASIEYRLSPETPAPGGAEDCYDGIVWLSTHAVSLGIDPAQIIICGSSGGAPLAAAACLMARDRQLPAVPIKAQMLLSPMLDDRCDSISDHQFEFGVPWNGLTNRTAWNHALAGQRGTENVSSYQVPARATDLSDLPQAYIDAAECEVFRDPAVVYAMNMWRCGSSCELHVWPGGVHLFDAVDNPDIPVVGAAIAAKRAWLRRMMKS
;
A
#
# COMPACT_ATOMS: atom_id res chain seq x y z
N MET A 1 5.07 -31.42 3.68
CA MET A 1 3.64 -31.26 3.35
C MET A 1 3.21 -29.96 3.96
N SER A 2 3.08 -28.91 3.16
CA SER A 2 2.56 -27.63 3.66
C SER A 2 1.07 -27.85 3.97
N SER A 3 0.68 -27.79 5.23
CA SER A 3 -0.71 -27.73 5.62
C SER A 3 -1.24 -26.38 5.15
N GLN A 4 -1.93 -26.36 4.02
CA GLN A 4 -2.69 -25.16 3.65
C GLN A 4 -3.66 -24.85 4.81
N SER A 5 -3.74 -23.60 5.20
CA SER A 5 -4.74 -23.16 6.16
C SER A 5 -6.13 -23.60 5.69
N PRO A 6 -7.00 -24.07 6.60
CA PRO A 6 -8.34 -24.47 6.24
C PRO A 6 -9.07 -23.29 5.58
N ILE A 7 -9.87 -23.62 4.56
CA ILE A 7 -10.78 -22.62 3.97
C ILE A 7 -11.82 -22.25 5.03
N TYR A 8 -12.05 -20.97 5.20
CA TYR A 8 -13.07 -20.44 6.09
C TYR A 8 -14.46 -20.90 5.61
N PRO A 9 -15.27 -21.51 6.49
CA PRO A 9 -16.46 -22.25 6.06
C PRO A 9 -17.65 -21.38 5.63
N TYR A 10 -17.58 -20.07 5.85
CA TYR A 10 -18.69 -19.16 5.58
C TYR A 10 -18.27 -18.08 4.57
N SER A 11 -19.19 -17.66 3.70
CA SER A 11 -19.02 -16.41 2.94
C SER A 11 -19.12 -15.20 3.87
N TYR A 12 -18.74 -14.02 3.41
CA TYR A 12 -18.88 -12.80 4.21
C TYR A 12 -20.32 -12.60 4.70
N SER A 13 -21.28 -12.76 3.78
CA SER A 13 -22.71 -12.57 4.09
C SER A 13 -23.24 -13.58 5.11
N GLN A 14 -22.67 -14.77 5.16
CA GLN A 14 -23.03 -15.82 6.11
C GLN A 14 -22.30 -15.67 7.45
N ALA A 15 -21.06 -15.21 7.44
CA ALA A 15 -20.17 -15.19 8.59
C ALA A 15 -20.76 -14.45 9.80
N ALA A 16 -21.34 -13.27 9.56
CA ALA A 16 -21.93 -12.47 10.62
C ALA A 16 -23.12 -13.16 11.35
N GLN A 17 -23.75 -14.13 10.69
CA GLN A 17 -24.91 -14.84 11.25
C GLN A 17 -24.56 -16.23 11.80
N LEU A 18 -23.58 -16.90 11.21
CA LEU A 18 -23.30 -18.32 11.45
C LEU A 18 -22.02 -18.56 12.25
N ASP A 19 -21.05 -17.64 12.25
CA ASP A 19 -19.82 -17.80 13.04
C ASP A 19 -20.00 -17.20 14.44
N PRO A 20 -20.08 -18.03 15.50
CA PRO A 20 -20.27 -17.56 16.87
C PRO A 20 -19.07 -16.76 17.43
N ARG A 21 -17.92 -16.78 16.76
CA ARG A 21 -16.74 -15.99 17.14
C ARG A 21 -16.89 -14.52 16.76
N ILE A 22 -17.79 -14.21 15.81
CA ILE A 22 -18.08 -12.83 15.40
C ILE A 22 -19.13 -12.25 16.34
N THR A 23 -18.68 -11.49 17.31
CA THR A 23 -19.51 -10.90 18.36
C THR A 23 -19.95 -9.46 18.10
N LEU A 24 -19.26 -8.76 17.18
CA LEU A 24 -19.58 -7.40 16.81
C LEU A 24 -20.35 -7.35 15.49
N ALA A 25 -21.37 -6.49 15.43
CA ALA A 25 -22.09 -6.23 14.20
C ALA A 25 -21.14 -5.66 13.11
N ARG A 26 -21.33 -6.12 11.88
CA ARG A 26 -20.55 -5.69 10.71
C ARG A 26 -21.40 -4.80 9.81
N PRO A 27 -20.83 -3.74 9.19
CA PRO A 27 -21.49 -3.06 8.11
C PRO A 27 -21.69 -4.02 6.92
N PRO A 28 -22.74 -3.82 6.10
CA PRO A 28 -22.98 -4.66 4.93
C PRO A 28 -21.96 -4.36 3.83
N ILE A 29 -21.58 -5.39 3.07
CA ILE A 29 -20.88 -5.17 1.79
C ILE A 29 -21.83 -4.48 0.79
N ASP A 30 -21.27 -3.65 -0.08
CA ASP A 30 -22.00 -3.09 -1.23
C ASP A 30 -22.65 -4.21 -2.04
N ALA A 31 -23.93 -4.04 -2.42
CA ALA A 31 -24.71 -5.08 -3.05
C ALA A 31 -24.14 -5.56 -4.41
N ALA A 32 -23.36 -4.70 -5.10
CA ALA A 32 -22.70 -5.08 -6.35
C ALA A 32 -21.37 -5.80 -6.11
N LEU A 33 -20.71 -5.58 -4.96
CA LEU A 33 -19.50 -6.29 -4.57
C LEU A 33 -19.78 -7.64 -3.90
N ALA A 34 -20.90 -7.77 -3.20
CA ALA A 34 -21.21 -8.95 -2.41
C ALA A 34 -21.10 -10.28 -3.18
N PRO A 35 -21.62 -10.41 -4.42
CA PRO A 35 -21.47 -11.65 -5.18
C PRO A 35 -20.02 -12.01 -5.49
N ILE A 36 -19.16 -11.02 -5.70
CA ILE A 36 -17.72 -11.21 -5.98
C ILE A 36 -17.02 -11.69 -4.71
N VAL A 37 -17.26 -11.01 -3.60
CA VAL A 37 -16.63 -11.33 -2.31
C VAL A 37 -17.11 -12.67 -1.76
N ASP A 38 -18.41 -12.97 -1.86
CA ASP A 38 -18.99 -14.23 -1.40
C ASP A 38 -18.54 -15.44 -2.25
N ALA A 39 -18.10 -15.21 -3.50
CA ALA A 39 -17.54 -16.25 -4.36
C ALA A 39 -16.03 -16.52 -4.11
N MET A 40 -15.34 -15.65 -3.37
CA MET A 40 -13.92 -15.85 -3.09
C MET A 40 -13.71 -16.97 -2.08
N PRO A 41 -12.87 -17.99 -2.38
CA PRO A 41 -12.46 -18.97 -1.39
C PRO A 41 -11.48 -18.31 -0.41
N LEU A 42 -11.99 -17.89 0.74
CA LEU A 42 -11.16 -17.24 1.75
C LEU A 42 -10.50 -18.31 2.63
N PRO A 43 -9.17 -18.31 2.80
CA PRO A 43 -8.52 -19.09 3.84
C PRO A 43 -8.86 -18.49 5.22
N GLU A 44 -8.87 -19.32 6.26
CA GLU A 44 -9.05 -18.82 7.62
C GLU A 44 -7.92 -17.89 8.03
N GLU A 45 -6.70 -18.22 7.57
CA GLU A 45 -5.50 -17.41 7.73
C GLU A 45 -4.63 -17.56 6.48
N LEU A 46 -4.07 -16.47 5.97
CA LEU A 46 -3.09 -16.50 4.88
C LEU A 46 -1.70 -16.77 5.46
N ASP A 47 -1.13 -17.93 5.15
CA ASP A 47 0.25 -18.21 5.50
C ASP A 47 1.23 -17.61 4.46
N ILE A 48 2.47 -17.37 4.89
CA ILE A 48 3.50 -16.73 4.07
C ILE A 48 3.88 -17.58 2.84
N ALA A 49 3.84 -18.90 2.96
CA ALA A 49 4.20 -19.78 1.84
C ALA A 49 3.13 -19.72 0.75
N PHE A 50 1.86 -19.71 1.13
CA PHE A 50 0.74 -19.53 0.21
C PHE A 50 0.82 -18.16 -0.49
N MET A 51 1.02 -17.09 0.27
CA MET A 51 1.10 -15.73 -0.30
C MET A 51 2.25 -15.57 -1.29
N ARG A 52 3.41 -16.16 -1.02
CA ARG A 52 4.59 -16.10 -1.90
C ARG A 52 4.48 -17.02 -3.11
N ALA A 53 3.66 -18.06 -3.03
CA ALA A 53 3.40 -18.95 -4.15
C ALA A 53 2.35 -18.40 -5.13
N PHE A 54 1.64 -17.34 -4.73
CA PHE A 54 0.63 -16.71 -5.57
C PHE A 54 1.31 -15.81 -6.61
N ASP A 55 1.37 -16.31 -7.85
CA ASP A 55 1.95 -15.60 -8.99
C ASP A 55 0.82 -15.06 -9.89
N LEU A 56 0.81 -13.76 -10.10
CA LEU A 56 -0.12 -13.10 -11.02
C LEU A 56 0.33 -13.20 -12.49
N GLY A 57 1.50 -13.76 -12.75
CA GLY A 57 2.08 -13.86 -14.10
C GLY A 57 2.42 -12.50 -14.73
N VAL A 58 2.57 -11.46 -13.92
CA VAL A 58 2.93 -10.12 -14.39
C VAL A 58 4.43 -10.05 -14.63
N THR A 59 4.81 -9.77 -15.87
CA THR A 59 6.21 -9.58 -16.27
C THR A 59 6.40 -8.23 -16.95
N ILE A 60 7.62 -7.75 -17.05
CA ILE A 60 7.95 -6.53 -17.81
C ILE A 60 7.46 -6.65 -19.25
N ASP A 61 7.67 -7.80 -19.89
CA ASP A 61 7.28 -8.03 -21.27
C ASP A 61 5.75 -7.92 -21.44
N THR A 62 4.96 -8.58 -20.55
CA THR A 62 3.50 -8.50 -20.62
C THR A 62 2.97 -7.09 -20.37
N ILE A 63 3.61 -6.31 -19.50
CA ILE A 63 3.27 -4.90 -19.27
C ILE A 63 3.53 -4.07 -20.54
N LEU A 64 4.69 -4.22 -21.16
CA LEU A 64 5.09 -3.42 -22.34
C LEU A 64 4.30 -3.83 -23.60
N GLU A 65 4.04 -5.11 -23.81
CA GLU A 65 3.21 -5.59 -24.92
C GLU A 65 1.79 -5.02 -24.85
N ALA A 66 1.19 -4.95 -23.66
CA ALA A 66 -0.12 -4.34 -23.45
C ALA A 66 -0.10 -2.81 -23.57
N ASN A 67 1.06 -2.16 -23.38
CA ASN A 67 1.21 -0.71 -23.29
C ASN A 67 2.36 -0.18 -24.16
N PRO A 68 2.24 -0.19 -25.50
CA PRO A 68 3.34 0.16 -26.42
C PRO A 68 3.75 1.64 -26.36
N HIS A 69 3.04 2.45 -25.60
CA HIS A 69 3.29 3.88 -25.41
C HIS A 69 4.17 4.20 -24.19
N ILE A 70 4.62 3.17 -23.48
CA ILE A 70 5.54 3.31 -22.34
C ILE A 70 6.86 2.59 -22.60
N THR A 71 7.87 2.99 -21.85
CA THR A 71 9.19 2.35 -21.79
C THR A 71 9.45 1.89 -20.36
N HIS A 72 10.35 0.93 -20.20
CA HIS A 72 10.83 0.46 -18.91
C HIS A 72 12.36 0.58 -18.83
N ALA A 73 12.85 0.96 -17.65
CA ALA A 73 14.25 0.89 -17.27
C ALA A 73 14.40 0.31 -15.88
N GLU A 74 15.38 -0.58 -15.72
CA GLU A 74 15.72 -1.18 -14.43
C GLU A 74 16.95 -0.49 -13.84
N HIS A 75 16.89 -0.14 -12.57
CA HIS A 75 17.98 0.49 -11.83
C HIS A 75 18.28 -0.24 -10.54
N LEU A 76 19.55 -0.24 -10.14
CA LEU A 76 19.99 -0.74 -8.85
C LEU A 76 20.18 0.46 -7.90
N VAL A 77 19.41 0.49 -6.84
CA VAL A 77 19.54 1.47 -5.77
C VAL A 77 20.55 0.93 -4.75
N PRO A 78 21.74 1.55 -4.62
CA PRO A 78 22.72 1.12 -3.65
C PRO A 78 22.24 1.42 -2.23
N LYS A 79 22.57 0.51 -1.30
CA LYS A 79 22.28 0.69 0.11
C LYS A 79 23.55 0.92 0.91
N SER A 80 23.38 1.43 2.13
CA SER A 80 24.49 1.61 3.08
C SER A 80 25.18 0.29 3.45
N SER A 81 24.47 -0.86 3.31
CA SER A 81 25.00 -2.21 3.47
C SER A 81 25.34 -2.78 2.10
N SER A 82 26.43 -2.69 1.51
CA SER A 82 26.94 -3.31 0.25
C SER A 82 25.97 -3.99 -0.74
N ASP A 83 24.71 -4.17 -0.40
CA ASP A 83 23.62 -4.70 -1.21
C ASP A 83 22.91 -3.58 -2.01
N SER A 84 22.07 -3.96 -2.95
CA SER A 84 21.21 -3.07 -3.71
C SER A 84 19.80 -3.63 -3.81
N VAL A 85 18.82 -2.77 -4.08
CA VAL A 85 17.47 -3.18 -4.42
C VAL A 85 17.11 -2.69 -5.82
N ASN A 86 16.26 -3.45 -6.52
CA ASN A 86 15.81 -3.09 -7.85
C ASN A 86 14.75 -1.99 -7.80
N LEU A 87 14.84 -1.06 -8.75
CA LEU A 87 13.86 -0.01 -8.99
C LEU A 87 13.47 -0.04 -10.47
N SER A 88 12.23 -0.43 -10.74
CA SER A 88 11.66 -0.41 -12.08
C SER A 88 11.05 0.95 -12.37
N ILE A 89 11.46 1.59 -13.47
CA ILE A 89 10.94 2.89 -13.89
C ILE A 89 10.17 2.74 -15.20
N PHE A 90 8.88 3.07 -15.18
CA PHE A 90 7.98 3.08 -16.33
C PHE A 90 7.72 4.54 -16.73
N SER A 91 8.06 4.88 -17.97
CA SER A 91 7.99 6.25 -18.48
C SER A 91 7.23 6.31 -19.81
N PRO A 92 6.59 7.44 -20.16
CA PRO A 92 6.03 7.59 -21.49
C PRO A 92 7.15 7.59 -22.55
N THR A 93 6.89 7.02 -23.73
CA THR A 93 7.85 7.01 -24.86
C THR A 93 8.22 8.40 -25.34
N VAL A 94 7.37 9.39 -25.09
CA VAL A 94 7.60 10.80 -25.49
C VAL A 94 7.31 11.72 -24.31
N SER A 95 8.27 12.56 -23.98
CA SER A 95 8.13 13.62 -22.97
C SER A 95 8.68 14.94 -23.51
N SER A 96 8.04 16.06 -23.13
CA SER A 96 8.46 17.41 -23.49
C SER A 96 9.22 18.15 -22.39
N GLY A 97 9.52 17.48 -21.27
CA GLY A 97 10.23 18.08 -20.12
C GLY A 97 10.28 17.13 -18.94
N PRO A 98 10.81 17.56 -17.80
CA PRO A 98 10.81 16.75 -16.58
C PRO A 98 9.40 16.36 -16.15
N LEU A 99 9.21 15.10 -15.76
CA LEU A 99 7.92 14.54 -15.40
C LEU A 99 7.75 14.38 -13.89
N PRO A 100 6.52 14.50 -13.35
CA PRO A 100 6.23 14.08 -11.99
C PRO A 100 6.39 12.56 -11.85
N VAL A 101 6.60 12.11 -10.62
CA VAL A 101 6.83 10.69 -10.31
C VAL A 101 5.84 10.20 -9.27
N LEU A 102 5.22 9.04 -9.53
CA LEU A 102 4.57 8.21 -8.54
C LEU A 102 5.57 7.13 -8.10
N PHE A 103 6.18 7.30 -6.93
CA PHE A 103 7.04 6.27 -6.31
C PHE A 103 6.15 5.27 -5.61
N PHE A 104 6.04 4.07 -6.18
CA PHE A 104 5.09 3.06 -5.74
C PHE A 104 5.76 1.96 -4.90
N ILE A 105 5.09 1.58 -3.82
CA ILE A 105 5.49 0.54 -2.88
C ILE A 105 4.35 -0.48 -2.81
N HIS A 106 4.62 -1.69 -3.26
CA HIS A 106 3.63 -2.75 -3.39
C HIS A 106 3.11 -3.27 -2.04
N GLY A 107 1.92 -3.87 -2.07
CA GLY A 107 1.30 -4.53 -0.93
C GLY A 107 1.88 -5.91 -0.62
N GLY A 108 1.10 -6.75 0.07
CA GLY A 108 1.51 -8.11 0.45
C GLY A 108 1.97 -8.24 1.91
N GLY A 109 1.48 -7.37 2.79
CA GLY A 109 1.71 -7.45 4.25
C GLY A 109 3.18 -7.33 4.67
N MET A 110 4.04 -6.76 3.82
CA MET A 110 5.51 -6.72 3.99
C MET A 110 6.19 -8.10 3.93
N ILE A 111 5.45 -9.17 3.65
CA ILE A 111 5.94 -10.56 3.67
C ILE A 111 5.87 -11.23 2.29
N SER A 112 5.21 -10.61 1.32
CA SER A 112 5.02 -11.13 -0.05
C SER A 112 4.84 -9.99 -1.06
N GLY A 113 4.65 -10.35 -2.33
CA GLY A 113 4.51 -9.41 -3.44
C GLY A 113 5.85 -9.03 -4.06
N ASP A 114 5.78 -8.26 -5.13
CA ASP A 114 6.93 -7.76 -5.88
C ASP A 114 6.59 -6.40 -6.53
N ARG A 115 7.61 -5.75 -7.09
CA ARG A 115 7.51 -4.43 -7.71
C ARG A 115 6.64 -4.36 -8.97
N LEU A 116 6.30 -5.50 -9.58
CA LEU A 116 5.52 -5.53 -10.83
C LEU A 116 4.03 -5.81 -10.60
N SER A 117 3.68 -6.46 -9.49
CA SER A 117 2.35 -7.01 -9.22
C SER A 117 1.20 -6.02 -9.42
N ALA A 118 1.37 -4.74 -9.04
CA ALA A 118 0.33 -3.72 -9.15
C ALA A 118 0.48 -2.80 -10.37
N ILE A 119 1.54 -2.93 -11.16
CA ILE A 119 1.80 -2.03 -12.30
C ILE A 119 0.67 -2.05 -13.33
N PRO A 120 0.04 -3.19 -13.67
CA PRO A 120 -1.09 -3.18 -14.61
C PRO A 120 -2.23 -2.23 -14.23
N SER A 121 -2.50 -2.03 -12.94
CA SER A 121 -3.55 -1.11 -12.46
C SER A 121 -3.12 0.35 -12.40
N LEU A 122 -1.82 0.63 -12.52
CA LEU A 122 -1.24 1.97 -12.40
C LEU A 122 -0.77 2.54 -13.73
N VAL A 123 -0.48 1.68 -14.70
CA VAL A 123 0.22 2.05 -15.94
C VAL A 123 -0.54 3.08 -16.78
N ASP A 124 -1.86 3.09 -16.72
CA ASP A 124 -2.69 4.09 -17.39
C ASP A 124 -2.38 5.52 -16.93
N LEU A 125 -1.95 5.70 -15.67
CA LEU A 125 -1.56 6.99 -15.12
C LEU A 125 -0.40 7.63 -15.90
N VAL A 126 0.48 6.82 -16.47
CA VAL A 126 1.62 7.29 -17.29
C VAL A 126 1.13 8.16 -18.45
N GLN A 127 0.04 7.77 -19.10
CA GLN A 127 -0.56 8.52 -20.21
C GLN A 127 -1.56 9.58 -19.74
N GLU A 128 -2.40 9.22 -18.77
CA GLU A 128 -3.52 10.05 -18.32
C GLU A 128 -3.04 11.30 -17.58
N ILE A 129 -2.03 11.16 -16.73
CA ILE A 129 -1.49 12.24 -15.89
C ILE A 129 -0.13 12.72 -16.43
N LYS A 130 0.49 11.96 -17.33
CA LYS A 130 1.85 12.18 -17.84
C LYS A 130 2.88 12.18 -16.70
N CYS A 131 2.95 11.08 -16.00
CA CYS A 131 3.90 10.85 -14.93
C CYS A 131 4.80 9.64 -15.22
N VAL A 132 5.84 9.52 -14.44
CA VAL A 132 6.68 8.32 -14.33
C VAL A 132 6.17 7.50 -13.16
N ILE A 133 6.14 6.16 -13.30
CA ILE A 133 5.93 5.23 -12.18
C ILE A 133 7.29 4.62 -11.84
N ALA A 134 7.75 4.82 -10.62
CA ALA A 134 8.95 4.19 -10.09
C ALA A 134 8.55 3.19 -9.00
N SER A 135 8.72 1.89 -9.26
CA SER A 135 8.29 0.81 -8.36
C SER A 135 9.49 0.06 -7.80
N ILE A 136 9.59 0.00 -6.47
CA ILE A 136 10.74 -0.54 -5.75
C ILE A 136 10.51 -1.99 -5.29
N GLU A 137 11.57 -2.82 -5.45
CA GLU A 137 11.67 -4.18 -4.91
C GLU A 137 12.25 -4.13 -3.49
N TYR A 138 11.47 -3.73 -2.50
CA TYR A 138 11.95 -3.69 -1.12
C TYR A 138 12.11 -5.10 -0.54
N ARG A 139 13.04 -5.27 0.38
CA ARG A 139 13.28 -6.56 1.04
C ARG A 139 12.12 -6.93 1.97
N LEU A 140 11.68 -8.18 1.85
CA LEU A 140 10.54 -8.71 2.59
C LEU A 140 10.95 -9.26 3.97
N SER A 141 9.98 -9.24 4.87
CA SER A 141 10.03 -9.96 6.14
C SER A 141 9.60 -11.42 5.92
N PRO A 142 10.03 -12.37 6.75
CA PRO A 142 10.84 -12.21 7.97
C PRO A 142 12.35 -12.09 7.72
N GLU A 143 12.84 -12.30 6.49
CA GLU A 143 14.27 -12.28 6.15
C GLU A 143 14.91 -10.92 6.45
N THR A 144 14.14 -9.85 6.22
CA THR A 144 14.52 -8.49 6.58
C THR A 144 13.41 -7.87 7.43
N PRO A 145 13.50 -7.95 8.77
CA PRO A 145 12.50 -7.33 9.63
C PRO A 145 12.43 -5.81 9.47
N ALA A 146 11.26 -5.23 9.81
CA ALA A 146 11.09 -3.79 9.85
C ALA A 146 12.11 -3.15 10.83
N PRO A 147 12.69 -1.98 10.49
CA PRO A 147 12.31 -1.10 9.41
C PRO A 147 13.03 -1.34 8.05
N GLY A 148 13.66 -2.51 7.83
CA GLY A 148 14.51 -2.74 6.66
C GLY A 148 13.86 -2.43 5.32
N GLY A 149 12.61 -2.86 5.07
CA GLY A 149 11.88 -2.50 3.87
C GLY A 149 11.57 -1.00 3.76
N ALA A 150 11.32 -0.32 4.88
CA ALA A 150 11.12 1.13 4.90
C ALA A 150 12.42 1.90 4.60
N GLU A 151 13.57 1.41 5.09
CA GLU A 151 14.89 1.95 4.73
C GLU A 151 15.16 1.77 3.22
N ASP A 152 14.83 0.62 2.64
CA ASP A 152 14.97 0.39 1.20
C ASP A 152 14.13 1.39 0.39
N CYS A 153 12.88 1.64 0.80
CA CYS A 153 12.02 2.63 0.17
C CYS A 153 12.55 4.06 0.32
N TYR A 154 13.04 4.41 1.49
CA TYR A 154 13.67 5.71 1.75
C TYR A 154 14.92 5.91 0.88
N ASP A 155 15.82 4.93 0.83
CA ASP A 155 17.02 4.98 -0.03
C ASP A 155 16.63 5.12 -1.51
N GLY A 156 15.57 4.42 -1.94
CA GLY A 156 15.00 4.54 -3.29
C GLY A 156 14.57 5.96 -3.64
N ILE A 157 13.88 6.64 -2.73
CA ILE A 157 13.42 8.02 -2.92
C ILE A 157 14.61 8.99 -2.97
N VAL A 158 15.59 8.83 -2.08
CA VAL A 158 16.80 9.66 -2.06
C VAL A 158 17.58 9.47 -3.36
N TRP A 159 17.75 8.22 -3.80
CA TRP A 159 18.41 7.88 -5.05
C TRP A 159 17.68 8.51 -6.25
N LEU A 160 16.36 8.35 -6.33
CA LEU A 160 15.52 8.89 -7.40
C LEU A 160 15.63 10.43 -7.49
N SER A 161 15.55 11.11 -6.35
CA SER A 161 15.71 12.57 -6.28
C SER A 161 17.09 13.02 -6.72
N THR A 162 18.16 12.29 -6.36
CA THR A 162 19.54 12.60 -6.72
C THR A 162 19.80 12.42 -8.21
N HIS A 163 19.13 11.45 -8.85
CA HIS A 163 19.30 11.13 -10.28
C HIS A 163 18.21 11.77 -11.15
N ALA A 164 17.40 12.68 -10.61
CA ALA A 164 16.23 13.25 -11.26
C ALA A 164 16.51 13.79 -12.67
N VAL A 165 17.60 14.57 -12.83
CA VAL A 165 17.97 15.18 -14.12
C VAL A 165 18.27 14.11 -15.17
N SER A 166 19.04 13.08 -14.83
CA SER A 166 19.39 12.00 -15.79
C SER A 166 18.20 11.11 -16.14
N LEU A 167 17.19 11.05 -15.27
CA LEU A 167 15.97 10.27 -15.46
C LEU A 167 14.84 11.06 -16.13
N GLY A 168 15.06 12.37 -16.39
CA GLY A 168 14.03 13.23 -16.97
C GLY A 168 12.82 13.45 -16.06
N ILE A 169 13.01 13.44 -14.73
CA ILE A 169 11.97 13.65 -13.73
C ILE A 169 12.18 14.96 -12.97
N ASP A 170 11.08 15.48 -12.41
CA ASP A 170 11.10 16.64 -11.54
C ASP A 170 11.19 16.21 -10.08
N PRO A 171 12.32 16.45 -9.37
CA PRO A 171 12.47 16.05 -7.97
C PRO A 171 11.49 16.77 -7.03
N ALA A 172 10.92 17.90 -7.42
CA ALA A 172 9.90 18.61 -6.65
C ALA A 172 8.48 18.01 -6.83
N GLN A 173 8.33 17.01 -7.69
CA GLN A 173 7.08 16.38 -8.04
C GLN A 173 7.06 14.87 -7.70
N ILE A 174 7.80 14.46 -6.68
CA ILE A 174 7.81 13.06 -6.23
C ILE A 174 6.65 12.88 -5.25
N ILE A 175 5.72 11.98 -5.59
CA ILE A 175 4.65 11.51 -4.72
C ILE A 175 4.97 10.06 -4.35
N ILE A 176 5.00 9.76 -3.05
CA ILE A 176 5.14 8.39 -2.57
C ILE A 176 3.75 7.76 -2.44
N CYS A 177 3.59 6.54 -2.95
CA CYS A 177 2.33 5.78 -2.88
C CYS A 177 2.61 4.39 -2.33
N GLY A 178 1.93 4.02 -1.26
CA GLY A 178 1.98 2.67 -0.71
C GLY A 178 0.59 2.05 -0.64
N SER A 179 0.49 0.78 -1.02
CA SER A 179 -0.75 0.00 -0.93
C SER A 179 -0.64 -1.08 0.14
N SER A 180 -1.67 -1.23 0.99
CA SER A 180 -1.74 -2.31 2.00
C SER A 180 -0.47 -2.36 2.87
N GLY A 181 0.29 -3.46 2.83
CA GLY A 181 1.58 -3.61 3.51
C GLY A 181 2.69 -2.68 3.02
N GLY A 182 2.56 -2.07 1.83
CA GLY A 182 3.47 -1.03 1.34
C GLY A 182 3.19 0.37 1.92
N ALA A 183 1.99 0.60 2.42
CA ALA A 183 1.60 1.90 2.96
C ALA A 183 2.34 2.28 4.26
N PRO A 184 2.58 1.39 5.25
CA PRO A 184 3.43 1.72 6.38
C PRO A 184 4.86 2.03 5.96
N LEU A 185 5.39 1.39 4.92
CA LEU A 185 6.73 1.68 4.40
C LEU A 185 6.78 3.09 3.78
N ALA A 186 5.73 3.48 3.05
CA ALA A 186 5.59 4.84 2.51
C ALA A 186 5.52 5.90 3.62
N ALA A 187 4.68 5.68 4.63
CA ALA A 187 4.54 6.59 5.77
C ALA A 187 5.86 6.68 6.58
N ALA A 188 6.54 5.55 6.82
CA ALA A 188 7.82 5.51 7.49
C ALA A 188 8.92 6.23 6.70
N ALA A 189 8.96 6.06 5.37
CA ALA A 189 9.90 6.79 4.51
C ALA A 189 9.66 8.32 4.56
N CYS A 190 8.40 8.77 4.68
CA CYS A 190 8.08 10.18 4.90
C CYS A 190 8.58 10.69 6.27
N LEU A 191 8.42 9.89 7.33
CA LEU A 191 8.98 10.21 8.65
C LEU A 191 10.51 10.31 8.59
N MET A 192 11.18 9.33 7.97
CA MET A 192 12.63 9.33 7.78
C MET A 192 13.09 10.55 6.97
N ALA A 193 12.38 10.90 5.90
CA ALA A 193 12.72 12.04 5.04
C ALA A 193 12.65 13.36 5.82
N ARG A 194 11.62 13.56 6.62
CA ARG A 194 11.50 14.70 7.53
C ARG A 194 12.64 14.76 8.54
N ASP A 195 12.86 13.66 9.25
CA ASP A 195 13.78 13.63 10.39
C ASP A 195 15.25 13.69 9.94
N ARG A 196 15.57 13.12 8.79
CA ARG A 196 16.92 13.11 8.20
C ARG A 196 17.20 14.29 7.27
N GLN A 197 16.18 15.09 6.95
CA GLN A 197 16.27 16.22 6.02
C GLN A 197 16.81 15.84 4.62
N LEU A 198 16.46 14.63 4.15
CA LEU A 198 16.80 14.10 2.84
C LEU A 198 15.59 13.33 2.26
N PRO A 199 15.34 13.43 0.92
CA PRO A 199 16.12 14.19 -0.06
C PRO A 199 16.08 15.70 0.17
N ALA A 200 17.05 16.44 -0.37
CA ALA A 200 17.13 17.90 -0.22
C ALA A 200 15.91 18.64 -0.79
N VAL A 201 15.26 18.04 -1.80
CA VAL A 201 13.95 18.48 -2.28
C VAL A 201 12.91 17.61 -1.57
N PRO A 202 12.02 18.20 -0.75
CA PRO A 202 11.04 17.43 0.01
C PRO A 202 10.09 16.61 -0.86
N ILE A 203 9.66 15.45 -0.35
CA ILE A 203 8.57 14.66 -0.93
C ILE A 203 7.32 15.54 -1.01
N LYS A 204 6.68 15.62 -2.17
CA LYS A 204 5.55 16.52 -2.41
C LYS A 204 4.28 16.09 -1.67
N ALA A 205 3.99 14.79 -1.71
CA ALA A 205 2.79 14.23 -1.12
C ALA A 205 2.94 12.73 -0.86
N GLN A 206 2.05 12.17 -0.04
CA GLN A 206 1.96 10.74 0.24
C GLN A 206 0.55 10.22 -0.02
N MET A 207 0.44 9.03 -0.62
CA MET A 207 -0.82 8.33 -0.87
C MET A 207 -0.77 6.95 -0.19
N LEU A 208 -1.66 6.72 0.75
CA LEU A 208 -1.71 5.51 1.56
C LEU A 208 -3.03 4.78 1.29
N LEU A 209 -2.98 3.69 0.55
CA LEU A 209 -4.13 2.95 0.06
C LEU A 209 -4.39 1.72 0.93
N SER A 210 -5.57 1.63 1.57
CA SER A 210 -5.94 0.57 2.51
C SER A 210 -4.79 0.23 3.48
N PRO A 211 -4.29 1.21 4.26
CA PRO A 211 -2.95 1.15 4.85
C PRO A 211 -2.87 0.29 6.11
N MET A 212 -1.95 -0.66 6.13
CA MET A 212 -1.59 -1.50 7.27
C MET A 212 -0.70 -0.72 8.27
N LEU A 213 -1.26 0.16 9.10
CA LEU A 213 -0.50 1.17 9.87
C LEU A 213 -0.19 0.79 11.32
N ASP A 214 -1.00 -0.07 11.96
CA ASP A 214 -0.94 -0.32 13.41
C ASP A 214 -0.77 -1.80 13.73
N ASP A 215 0.33 -2.12 14.40
CA ASP A 215 0.68 -3.49 14.79
C ASP A 215 -0.06 -3.99 16.04
N ARG A 216 -0.74 -3.11 16.78
CA ARG A 216 -1.49 -3.48 17.98
C ARG A 216 -2.66 -4.39 17.65
N CYS A 217 -3.32 -4.18 16.50
CA CYS A 217 -4.43 -4.99 16.01
C CYS A 217 -5.54 -5.13 17.06
N ASP A 218 -5.97 -4.01 17.65
CA ASP A 218 -6.92 -3.96 18.77
C ASP A 218 -8.02 -2.90 18.56
N SER A 219 -8.25 -2.49 17.32
CA SER A 219 -9.34 -1.57 16.97
C SER A 219 -10.68 -2.29 16.85
N ILE A 220 -11.79 -1.54 16.79
CA ILE A 220 -13.10 -2.11 16.53
C ILE A 220 -13.10 -2.86 15.19
N SER A 221 -12.49 -2.28 14.15
CA SER A 221 -12.40 -2.95 12.84
C SER A 221 -11.55 -4.21 12.86
N ASP A 222 -10.49 -4.29 13.67
CA ASP A 222 -9.73 -5.54 13.85
C ASP A 222 -10.61 -6.65 14.42
N HIS A 223 -11.44 -6.35 15.42
CA HIS A 223 -12.36 -7.31 16.03
C HIS A 223 -13.56 -7.63 15.13
N GLN A 224 -14.11 -6.64 14.42
CA GLN A 224 -15.20 -6.88 13.47
C GLN A 224 -14.79 -7.82 12.34
N PHE A 225 -13.57 -7.68 11.84
CA PHE A 225 -13.08 -8.39 10.66
C PHE A 225 -11.98 -9.41 10.99
N GLU A 226 -12.07 -10.01 12.18
CA GLU A 226 -11.19 -11.08 12.63
C GLU A 226 -11.15 -12.26 11.65
N PHE A 227 -12.31 -12.58 11.02
CA PHE A 227 -12.51 -13.70 10.11
C PHE A 227 -13.32 -13.28 8.88
N GLY A 228 -13.30 -14.11 7.83
CA GLY A 228 -14.25 -14.05 6.72
C GLY A 228 -14.17 -12.80 5.83
N VAL A 229 -12.99 -12.20 5.70
CA VAL A 229 -12.66 -11.13 4.75
C VAL A 229 -11.33 -11.45 4.06
N PRO A 230 -11.04 -10.88 2.88
CA PRO A 230 -9.82 -11.19 2.12
C PRO A 230 -8.52 -11.01 2.91
N TRP A 231 -8.42 -9.92 3.69
CA TRP A 231 -7.34 -9.70 4.66
C TRP A 231 -7.96 -9.58 6.04
N ASN A 232 -7.93 -10.67 6.80
CA ASN A 232 -8.59 -10.75 8.10
C ASN A 232 -7.64 -10.47 9.27
N GLY A 233 -8.19 -10.35 10.49
CA GLY A 233 -7.43 -10.03 11.70
C GLY A 233 -6.37 -11.06 12.05
N LEU A 234 -6.60 -12.37 11.80
CA LEU A 234 -5.60 -13.42 12.00
C LEU A 234 -4.40 -13.19 11.08
N THR A 235 -4.66 -13.06 9.78
CA THR A 235 -3.63 -12.78 8.76
C THR A 235 -2.87 -11.49 9.09
N ASN A 236 -3.57 -10.44 9.51
CA ASN A 236 -2.96 -9.17 9.90
C ASN A 236 -1.97 -9.32 11.06
N ARG A 237 -2.35 -10.03 12.11
CA ARG A 237 -1.45 -10.31 13.25
C ARG A 237 -0.25 -11.14 12.85
N THR A 238 -0.44 -12.16 12.01
CA THR A 238 0.65 -13.01 11.51
C THR A 238 1.64 -12.22 10.67
N ALA A 239 1.15 -11.36 9.76
CA ALA A 239 2.01 -10.49 8.96
C ALA A 239 2.84 -9.54 9.85
N TRP A 240 2.22 -8.89 10.83
CA TRP A 240 2.94 -8.04 11.79
C TRP A 240 3.94 -8.82 12.65
N ASN A 241 3.63 -10.05 13.06
CA ASN A 241 4.57 -10.88 13.81
C ASN A 241 5.83 -11.19 12.99
N HIS A 242 5.69 -11.47 11.69
CA HIS A 242 6.82 -11.64 10.78
C HIS A 242 7.56 -10.33 10.55
N ALA A 243 6.85 -9.24 10.30
CA ALA A 243 7.45 -7.94 10.03
C ALA A 243 8.27 -7.41 11.22
N LEU A 244 7.83 -7.67 12.45
CA LEU A 244 8.44 -7.15 13.67
C LEU A 244 9.27 -8.20 14.43
N ALA A 245 9.59 -9.33 13.80
CA ALA A 245 10.36 -10.43 14.42
C ALA A 245 9.80 -10.83 15.81
N GLY A 246 8.48 -10.93 15.94
CA GLY A 246 7.77 -11.30 17.17
C GLY A 246 7.62 -10.18 18.21
N GLN A 247 8.01 -8.93 17.89
CA GLN A 247 7.90 -7.79 18.82
C GLN A 247 6.57 -7.04 18.69
N ARG A 248 5.61 -7.53 17.90
CA ARG A 248 4.29 -6.93 17.72
C ARG A 248 3.63 -6.60 19.08
N GLY A 249 3.06 -5.42 19.19
CA GLY A 249 2.33 -4.96 20.38
C GLY A 249 3.22 -4.53 21.55
N THR A 250 4.55 -4.70 21.49
CA THR A 250 5.46 -4.27 22.55
C THR A 250 5.80 -2.78 22.46
N GLU A 251 6.35 -2.22 23.54
CA GLU A 251 6.79 -0.82 23.59
C GLU A 251 8.11 -0.55 22.85
N ASN A 252 8.83 -1.61 22.47
CA ASN A 252 10.14 -1.49 21.81
C ASN A 252 10.05 -1.23 20.29
N VAL A 253 8.85 -1.09 19.75
CA VAL A 253 8.60 -0.86 18.33
C VAL A 253 8.64 0.64 18.03
N SER A 254 9.54 1.03 17.10
CA SER A 254 9.71 2.43 16.69
C SER A 254 8.65 2.88 15.69
N SER A 255 8.51 4.21 15.50
CA SER A 255 7.64 4.80 14.47
C SER A 255 8.10 4.51 13.04
N TYR A 256 9.36 4.20 12.81
CA TYR A 256 9.86 3.77 11.50
C TYR A 256 9.49 2.30 11.18
N GLN A 257 9.23 1.50 12.20
CA GLN A 257 8.71 0.14 12.04
C GLN A 257 7.19 0.14 11.90
N VAL A 258 6.50 1.01 12.68
CA VAL A 258 5.04 1.12 12.74
C VAL A 258 4.64 2.60 12.81
N PRO A 259 4.26 3.22 11.69
CA PRO A 259 3.96 4.66 11.63
C PRO A 259 2.85 5.13 12.58
N ALA A 260 1.86 4.29 12.89
CA ALA A 260 0.81 4.62 13.86
C ALA A 260 1.32 4.86 15.29
N ARG A 261 2.57 4.50 15.59
CA ARG A 261 3.24 4.77 16.88
C ARG A 261 3.95 6.12 16.93
N ALA A 262 3.99 6.87 15.82
CA ALA A 262 4.53 8.23 15.81
C ALA A 262 3.65 9.16 16.66
N THR A 263 4.27 9.84 17.60
CA THR A 263 3.59 10.83 18.46
C THR A 263 3.55 12.23 17.83
N ASP A 264 4.45 12.48 16.87
CA ASP A 264 4.55 13.70 16.10
C ASP A 264 4.48 13.39 14.61
N LEU A 265 3.43 13.87 13.96
CA LEU A 265 3.17 13.80 12.53
C LEU A 265 3.18 15.21 11.88
N SER A 266 3.81 16.20 12.53
CA SER A 266 4.00 17.54 11.96
C SER A 266 4.98 17.48 10.78
N ASP A 267 4.88 18.49 9.90
CA ASP A 267 5.77 18.71 8.76
C ASP A 267 5.90 17.51 7.79
N LEU A 268 4.90 16.62 7.81
CA LEU A 268 4.82 15.54 6.83
C LEU A 268 4.20 16.02 5.51
N PRO A 269 4.56 15.38 4.39
CA PRO A 269 3.90 15.62 3.11
C PRO A 269 2.39 15.46 3.24
N GLN A 270 1.62 16.34 2.56
CA GLN A 270 0.16 16.20 2.54
C GLN A 270 -0.25 14.80 2.09
N ALA A 271 -1.25 14.22 2.76
CA ALA A 271 -1.63 12.85 2.55
C ALA A 271 -2.98 12.69 1.83
N TYR A 272 -3.09 11.62 1.03
CA TYR A 272 -4.35 10.96 0.70
C TYR A 272 -4.36 9.62 1.43
N ILE A 273 -5.42 9.36 2.17
CA ILE A 273 -5.61 8.08 2.85
C ILE A 273 -6.98 7.56 2.47
N ASP A 274 -7.05 6.31 2.03
CA ASP A 274 -8.35 5.65 1.91
C ASP A 274 -8.35 4.28 2.57
N ALA A 275 -9.53 3.87 3.00
CA ALA A 275 -9.78 2.55 3.54
C ALA A 275 -11.17 2.09 3.13
N ALA A 276 -11.37 0.78 3.06
CA ALA A 276 -12.67 0.19 2.90
C ALA A 276 -13.42 0.16 4.25
N GLU A 277 -14.76 0.24 4.24
CA GLU A 277 -15.54 0.16 5.47
C GLU A 277 -15.46 -1.24 6.10
N CYS A 278 -15.38 -2.28 5.26
CA CYS A 278 -15.41 -3.69 5.67
C CYS A 278 -14.01 -4.31 5.66
N GLU A 279 -13.05 -3.66 6.33
CA GLU A 279 -11.68 -4.18 6.48
C GLU A 279 -11.06 -3.84 7.84
N VAL A 280 -10.05 -4.58 8.25
CA VAL A 280 -9.31 -4.37 9.52
C VAL A 280 -8.59 -3.01 9.58
N PHE A 281 -8.20 -2.45 8.45
CA PHE A 281 -7.42 -1.20 8.38
C PHE A 281 -8.25 0.08 8.48
N ARG A 282 -9.59 -0.02 8.48
CA ARG A 282 -10.49 1.15 8.56
C ARG A 282 -10.16 2.08 9.72
N ASP A 283 -10.22 1.54 10.94
CA ASP A 283 -10.06 2.37 12.14
C ASP A 283 -8.63 2.90 12.31
N PRO A 284 -7.56 2.08 12.12
CA PRO A 284 -6.19 2.58 12.11
C PRO A 284 -5.95 3.69 11.10
N ALA A 285 -6.50 3.61 9.89
CA ALA A 285 -6.39 4.65 8.88
C ALA A 285 -7.05 5.98 9.31
N VAL A 286 -8.25 5.90 9.88
CA VAL A 286 -8.98 7.06 10.42
C VAL A 286 -8.20 7.71 11.57
N VAL A 287 -7.70 6.91 12.51
CA VAL A 287 -6.91 7.41 13.65
C VAL A 287 -5.62 8.07 13.17
N TYR A 288 -4.95 7.51 12.18
CA TYR A 288 -3.73 8.11 11.62
C TYR A 288 -4.02 9.47 10.96
N ALA A 289 -5.08 9.58 10.16
CA ALA A 289 -5.51 10.84 9.57
C ALA A 289 -5.84 11.91 10.65
N MET A 290 -6.57 11.51 11.70
CA MET A 290 -6.87 12.40 12.84
C MET A 290 -5.60 12.90 13.54
N ASN A 291 -4.60 12.03 13.69
CA ASN A 291 -3.31 12.40 14.28
C ASN A 291 -2.50 13.33 13.36
N MET A 292 -2.55 13.15 12.03
CA MET A 292 -1.97 14.13 11.09
C MET A 292 -2.59 15.50 11.26
N TRP A 293 -3.92 15.61 11.29
CA TRP A 293 -4.60 16.90 11.50
C TRP A 293 -4.27 17.50 12.87
N ARG A 294 -4.22 16.70 13.92
CA ARG A 294 -3.82 17.16 15.26
C ARG A 294 -2.43 17.77 15.28
N CYS A 295 -1.51 17.25 14.47
CA CYS A 295 -0.14 17.74 14.34
C CYS A 295 0.00 18.85 13.26
N GLY A 296 -1.10 19.30 12.63
CA GLY A 296 -1.08 20.35 11.61
C GLY A 296 -0.72 19.88 10.19
N SER A 297 -0.52 18.58 9.97
CA SER A 297 -0.32 18.01 8.64
C SER A 297 -1.65 17.81 7.92
N SER A 298 -1.67 18.10 6.61
CA SER A 298 -2.90 17.99 5.79
C SER A 298 -3.14 16.54 5.35
N CYS A 299 -4.41 16.11 5.41
CA CYS A 299 -4.83 14.79 4.95
C CYS A 299 -6.22 14.85 4.31
N GLU A 300 -6.37 14.24 3.14
CA GLU A 300 -7.67 13.90 2.54
C GLU A 300 -7.96 12.44 2.87
N LEU A 301 -9.06 12.19 3.59
CA LEU A 301 -9.45 10.85 4.05
C LEU A 301 -10.73 10.40 3.38
N HIS A 302 -10.74 9.16 2.88
CA HIS A 302 -11.93 8.47 2.41
C HIS A 302 -12.13 7.14 3.13
N VAL A 303 -13.37 6.85 3.52
CA VAL A 303 -13.80 5.51 3.97
C VAL A 303 -14.92 5.07 3.02
N TRP A 304 -14.68 4.00 2.26
CA TRP A 304 -15.55 3.57 1.18
C TRP A 304 -16.62 2.61 1.70
N PRO A 305 -17.92 3.04 1.73
CA PRO A 305 -19.01 2.22 2.26
C PRO A 305 -19.12 0.89 1.53
N GLY A 306 -19.24 -0.20 2.29
CA GLY A 306 -19.41 -1.55 1.75
C GLY A 306 -18.23 -2.12 0.99
N GLY A 307 -17.11 -1.39 0.86
CA GLY A 307 -15.87 -1.91 0.29
C GLY A 307 -15.19 -2.90 1.23
N VAL A 308 -14.48 -3.88 0.68
CA VAL A 308 -13.55 -4.77 1.38
C VAL A 308 -12.11 -4.42 1.02
N HIS A 309 -11.13 -5.02 1.69
CA HIS A 309 -9.71 -4.75 1.40
C HIS A 309 -9.40 -4.84 -0.09
N LEU A 310 -8.86 -3.75 -0.66
CA LEU A 310 -8.53 -3.60 -2.08
C LEU A 310 -9.71 -3.87 -3.03
N PHE A 311 -10.93 -3.54 -2.63
CA PHE A 311 -12.15 -3.74 -3.44
C PHE A 311 -12.09 -3.11 -4.84
N ASP A 312 -11.34 -2.05 -5.00
CA ASP A 312 -11.16 -1.32 -6.25
C ASP A 312 -10.15 -1.99 -7.22
N ALA A 313 -9.38 -2.99 -6.73
CA ALA A 313 -8.58 -3.86 -7.60
C ALA A 313 -9.44 -4.78 -8.49
N VAL A 314 -10.74 -4.89 -8.24
CA VAL A 314 -11.70 -5.52 -9.17
C VAL A 314 -11.71 -4.83 -10.54
N ASP A 315 -11.25 -3.57 -10.60
CA ASP A 315 -11.14 -2.74 -11.80
C ASP A 315 -12.42 -2.72 -12.68
N ASN A 316 -13.56 -2.67 -12.01
CA ASN A 316 -14.86 -2.52 -12.65
C ASN A 316 -15.51 -1.19 -12.24
N PRO A 317 -15.29 -0.10 -13.00
CA PRO A 317 -15.83 1.22 -12.67
C PRO A 317 -17.35 1.32 -12.77
N ASP A 318 -18.03 0.35 -13.35
CA ASP A 318 -19.50 0.27 -13.40
C ASP A 318 -20.08 -0.09 -12.03
N ILE A 319 -19.29 -0.63 -11.12
CA ILE A 319 -19.65 -0.76 -9.71
C ILE A 319 -19.48 0.62 -9.06
N PRO A 320 -20.55 1.29 -8.57
CA PRO A 320 -20.49 2.69 -8.19
C PRO A 320 -19.43 3.04 -7.15
N VAL A 321 -19.24 2.19 -6.13
CA VAL A 321 -18.23 2.43 -5.08
C VAL A 321 -16.81 2.26 -5.63
N VAL A 322 -16.57 1.32 -6.54
CA VAL A 322 -15.29 1.11 -7.23
C VAL A 322 -14.96 2.31 -8.12
N GLY A 323 -15.90 2.71 -8.98
CA GLY A 323 -15.74 3.88 -9.86
C GLY A 323 -15.47 5.17 -9.07
N ALA A 324 -16.19 5.37 -7.95
CA ALA A 324 -15.98 6.53 -7.09
C ALA A 324 -14.57 6.54 -6.45
N ALA A 325 -14.09 5.39 -5.97
CA ALA A 325 -12.75 5.27 -5.38
C ALA A 325 -11.65 5.55 -6.40
N ILE A 326 -11.73 4.93 -7.59
CA ILE A 326 -10.79 5.17 -8.69
C ILE A 326 -10.79 6.65 -9.11
N ALA A 327 -11.97 7.25 -9.26
CA ALA A 327 -12.10 8.66 -9.64
C ALA A 327 -11.51 9.60 -8.60
N ALA A 328 -11.71 9.36 -7.30
CA ALA A 328 -11.15 10.16 -6.23
C ALA A 328 -9.61 10.11 -6.22
N LYS A 329 -9.01 8.92 -6.31
CA LYS A 329 -7.54 8.71 -6.39
C LYS A 329 -6.95 9.47 -7.59
N ARG A 330 -7.53 9.30 -8.77
CA ARG A 330 -7.09 9.98 -10.00
C ARG A 330 -7.26 11.50 -9.90
N ALA A 331 -8.36 11.99 -9.34
CA ALA A 331 -8.58 13.41 -9.14
C ALA A 331 -7.56 14.02 -8.18
N TRP A 332 -7.23 13.32 -7.08
CA TRP A 332 -6.21 13.77 -6.14
C TRP A 332 -4.83 13.80 -6.79
N LEU A 333 -4.41 12.73 -7.48
CA LEU A 333 -3.13 12.69 -8.20
C LEU A 333 -3.02 13.82 -9.24
N ARG A 334 -4.08 14.10 -10.01
CA ARG A 334 -4.08 15.23 -10.95
C ARG A 334 -3.90 16.58 -10.26
N ARG A 335 -4.45 16.78 -9.05
CA ARG A 335 -4.24 18.01 -8.28
C ARG A 335 -2.81 18.12 -7.79
N MET A 336 -2.23 17.01 -7.34
CA MET A 336 -0.86 16.99 -6.81
C MET A 336 0.20 17.10 -7.90
N MET A 337 -0.01 16.50 -9.07
CA MET A 337 0.94 16.47 -10.19
C MET A 337 0.76 17.63 -11.19
N LYS A 338 -0.17 18.55 -10.94
CA LYS A 338 -0.24 19.78 -11.73
C LYS A 338 0.91 20.70 -11.36
N SER A 339 1.66 21.09 -12.37
CA SER A 339 2.69 22.12 -12.33
C SER A 339 2.10 23.52 -12.13
#